data_f9286a2cb9d341c974114e8e6e671bbc
#
_entry.id   f9286a2cb9d341c974114e8e6e671bbc
#
_cell.length_a   1.000
_cell.length_b   1.000
_cell.length_c   1.000
_cell.angle_alpha   90.00
_cell.angle_beta   90.00
_cell.angle_gamma   90.00
#
_symmetry.space_group_name_H-M   'P 1'
#
loop_
_entity.id
_entity.type
_entity.pdbx_description
1 polymer ?
#
loop_
_entity_poly.entity_id
_entity_poly.type
_entity_poly.pdbx_seq_one_letter_code
_entity_poly.pdbx_strand_id
1 'polypeptide(L)'
;ENLMKTMKELFEILLEHGESENDCMIVTVTKSSGSAPRGAGSRMIVLADGTSHGTIGGGSIEYEATKQALLGIQEQTSFLKDFVLRPNDAADLGMVCGGQITAYFQYVSHENTVFIDQCRSLLANWDQAKQLWLLLDLTEESN
;
A
#
# COMPACT_ATOMS: atom_id res chain seq x y z
N GLU A 1 -7.50 -2.75 -16.88
CA GLU A 1 -7.76 -1.35 -17.16
C GLU A 1 -7.84 -0.51 -15.89
N ASN A 2 -8.79 -0.84 -15.00
CA ASN A 2 -8.96 -0.10 -13.76
C ASN A 2 -7.75 -0.23 -12.82
N LEU A 3 -7.10 -1.39 -12.82
CA LEU A 3 -5.90 -1.61 -12.02
C LEU A 3 -4.75 -0.70 -12.47
N MET A 4 -4.53 -0.58 -13.78
CA MET A 4 -3.49 0.30 -14.31
C MET A 4 -3.76 1.76 -14.00
N LYS A 5 -5.01 2.19 -14.15
CA LYS A 5 -5.42 3.56 -13.80
C LYS A 5 -5.22 3.84 -12.32
N THR A 6 -5.64 2.90 -11.47
CA THR A 6 -5.47 3.02 -10.02
C THR A 6 -4.00 3.12 -9.62
N MET A 7 -3.15 2.31 -10.24
CA MET A 7 -1.70 2.35 -10.00
C MET A 7 -1.12 3.71 -10.38
N LYS A 8 -1.52 4.25 -11.52
CA LYS A 8 -1.07 5.58 -11.95
C LYS A 8 -1.44 6.66 -10.93
N GLU A 9 -2.69 6.63 -10.47
CA GLU A 9 -3.17 7.57 -9.46
C GLU A 9 -2.38 7.48 -8.16
N LEU A 10 -2.04 6.26 -7.71
CA LEU A 10 -1.23 6.05 -6.52
C LEU A 10 0.19 6.63 -6.69
N PHE A 11 0.81 6.45 -7.84
CA PHE A 11 2.13 7.03 -8.10
C PHE A 11 2.08 8.55 -8.20
N GLU A 12 1.00 9.12 -8.72
CA GLU A 12 0.79 10.58 -8.74
C GLU A 12 0.71 11.12 -7.31
N ILE A 13 0.01 10.44 -6.43
CA ILE A 13 -0.09 10.80 -5.01
C ILE A 13 1.26 10.71 -4.33
N LEU A 14 2.01 9.62 -4.57
CA LEU A 14 3.35 9.45 -4.01
C LEU A 14 4.29 10.59 -4.43
N LEU A 15 4.26 10.96 -5.70
CA LEU A 15 5.09 12.04 -6.21
C LEU A 15 4.71 13.38 -5.59
N GLU A 16 3.43 13.70 -5.52
CA GLU A 16 2.93 14.94 -4.94
C GLU A 16 3.37 15.09 -3.48
N HIS A 17 3.21 14.03 -2.69
CA HIS A 17 3.56 14.07 -1.27
C HIS A 17 5.07 14.09 -1.05
N GLY A 18 5.82 13.37 -1.86
CA GLY A 18 7.28 13.41 -1.82
C GLY A 18 7.83 14.80 -2.13
N GLU A 19 7.28 15.45 -3.14
CA GLU A 19 7.67 16.82 -3.50
C GLU A 19 7.25 17.86 -2.45
N SER A 20 6.21 17.57 -1.68
CA SER A 20 5.71 18.43 -0.59
C SER A 20 6.37 18.12 0.75
N GLU A 21 7.45 17.35 0.76
CA GLU A 21 8.20 16.97 1.96
C GLU A 21 7.36 16.19 2.99
N ASN A 22 6.44 15.38 2.52
CA ASN A 22 5.61 14.53 3.38
C ASN A 22 5.95 13.05 3.20
N ASP A 23 6.12 12.37 4.32
CA ASP A 23 6.33 10.92 4.34
C ASP A 23 5.01 10.19 4.17
N CYS A 24 5.09 8.97 3.67
CA CYS A 24 3.92 8.11 3.54
C CYS A 24 4.29 6.64 3.67
N MET A 25 3.25 5.79 3.66
CA MET A 25 3.40 4.34 3.73
C MET A 25 2.64 3.72 2.58
N ILE A 26 3.31 2.86 1.81
CA ILE A 26 2.64 2.02 0.81
C ILE A 26 2.33 0.68 1.46
N VAL A 27 1.07 0.28 1.45
CA VAL A 27 0.64 -1.00 2.00
C VAL A 27 0.23 -1.90 0.84
N THR A 28 0.94 -3.01 0.66
CA THR A 28 0.70 -3.95 -0.42
C THR A 28 0.35 -5.32 0.13
N VAL A 29 -0.76 -5.90 -0.31
CA VAL A 29 -1.09 -7.29 0.00
C VAL A 29 -0.16 -8.20 -0.80
N THR A 30 0.65 -8.99 -0.11
CA THR A 30 1.61 -9.92 -0.72
C THR A 30 1.09 -11.35 -0.77
N LYS A 31 0.22 -11.72 0.17
CA LYS A 31 -0.43 -13.03 0.22
C LYS A 31 -1.86 -12.87 0.69
N SER A 32 -2.74 -13.72 0.17
CA SER A 32 -4.11 -13.83 0.65
C SER A 32 -4.57 -15.27 0.59
N SER A 33 -5.43 -15.65 1.52
CA SER A 33 -6.03 -16.98 1.57
C SER A 33 -7.42 -16.90 2.16
N GLY A 34 -8.22 -17.96 1.92
CA GLY A 34 -9.59 -18.01 2.40
C GLY A 34 -10.45 -16.94 1.74
N SER A 35 -11.33 -16.33 2.53
CA SER A 35 -12.31 -15.35 2.05
C SER A 35 -11.80 -13.90 2.17
N ALA A 36 -10.53 -13.66 1.90
CA ALA A 36 -9.97 -12.32 1.92
C ALA A 36 -10.66 -11.45 0.85
N PRO A 37 -11.02 -10.19 1.18
CA PRO A 37 -11.78 -9.34 0.25
C PRO A 37 -10.98 -8.88 -0.97
N ARG A 38 -9.67 -8.82 -0.85
CA ARG A 38 -8.77 -8.47 -1.95
C ARG A 38 -7.60 -9.44 -2.01
N GLY A 39 -7.19 -9.74 -3.22
CA GLY A 39 -6.05 -10.62 -3.46
C GLY A 39 -4.71 -9.92 -3.40
N ALA A 40 -3.65 -10.70 -3.57
CA ALA A 40 -2.29 -10.21 -3.65
C ALA A 40 -2.15 -9.17 -4.76
N GLY A 41 -1.34 -8.15 -4.50
CA GLY A 41 -1.14 -7.03 -5.41
C GLY A 41 -2.02 -5.82 -5.11
N SER A 42 -3.06 -5.95 -4.28
CA SER A 42 -3.87 -4.82 -3.85
C SER A 42 -3.04 -3.85 -3.01
N ARG A 43 -3.26 -2.58 -3.20
CA ARG A 43 -2.46 -1.53 -2.54
C ARG A 43 -3.30 -0.39 -2.03
N MET A 44 -2.79 0.21 -0.95
CA MET A 44 -3.25 1.51 -0.48
C MET A 44 -2.05 2.33 -0.05
N ILE A 45 -2.22 3.64 -0.05
CA ILE A 45 -1.22 4.56 0.48
C ILE A 45 -1.83 5.24 1.70
N VAL A 46 -1.06 5.31 2.77
CA VAL A 46 -1.44 6.04 3.99
C VAL A 46 -0.52 7.23 4.12
N LEU A 47 -1.12 8.40 4.24
CA LEU A 47 -0.40 9.66 4.39
C LEU A 47 -0.18 9.95 5.88
N ALA A 48 0.75 10.84 6.17
CA ALA A 48 1.12 11.16 7.55
C ALA A 48 -0.04 11.77 8.36
N ASP A 49 -1.03 12.37 7.70
CA ASP A 49 -2.22 12.91 8.35
C ASP A 49 -3.31 11.87 8.63
N GLY A 50 -3.07 10.61 8.25
CA GLY A 50 -4.02 9.51 8.43
C GLY A 50 -4.99 9.29 7.28
N THR A 51 -4.98 10.14 6.26
CA THR A 51 -5.79 9.90 5.06
C THR A 51 -5.18 8.78 4.23
N SER A 52 -6.02 8.08 3.47
CA SER A 52 -5.56 6.97 2.65
C SER A 52 -6.17 7.01 1.26
N HIS A 53 -5.48 6.38 0.31
CA HIS A 53 -5.90 6.24 -1.08
C HIS A 53 -5.67 4.80 -1.51
N GLY A 54 -6.57 4.27 -2.36
CA GLY A 54 -6.55 2.87 -2.74
C GLY A 54 -7.24 2.01 -1.69
N THR A 55 -7.15 0.70 -1.84
CA THR A 55 -7.82 -0.23 -0.93
C THR A 55 -7.12 -1.58 -0.86
N ILE A 56 -7.14 -2.18 0.32
CA ILE A 56 -6.72 -3.57 0.53
C ILE A 56 -7.90 -4.45 0.98
N GLY A 57 -9.13 -3.92 0.90
CA GLY A 57 -10.34 -4.68 1.21
C GLY A 57 -11.40 -3.93 1.99
N GLY A 58 -11.10 -2.73 2.47
CA GLY A 58 -12.06 -1.91 3.22
C GLY A 58 -12.24 -2.37 4.67
N GLY A 59 -13.18 -1.72 5.35
CA GLY A 59 -13.61 -2.09 6.69
C GLY A 59 -12.53 -2.06 7.77
N SER A 60 -12.64 -3.01 8.70
CA SER A 60 -11.75 -3.07 9.86
C SER A 60 -10.29 -3.32 9.50
N ILE A 61 -10.03 -4.04 8.39
CA ILE A 61 -8.67 -4.33 7.98
C ILE A 61 -7.92 -3.07 7.55
N GLU A 62 -8.61 -2.17 6.84
CA GLU A 62 -8.01 -0.88 6.46
C GLU A 62 -7.81 0.03 7.65
N TYR A 63 -8.74 0.00 8.59
CA TYR A 63 -8.61 0.74 9.83
C TYR A 63 -7.36 0.32 10.60
N GLU A 64 -7.17 -0.99 10.79
CA GLU A 64 -5.98 -1.53 11.46
C GLU A 64 -4.71 -1.26 10.66
N ALA A 65 -4.75 -1.41 9.35
CA ALA A 65 -3.61 -1.13 8.48
C ALA A 65 -3.21 0.34 8.56
N THR A 66 -4.18 1.25 8.59
CA THR A 66 -3.91 2.68 8.74
C THR A 66 -3.20 2.99 10.06
N LYS A 67 -3.64 2.36 11.15
CA LYS A 67 -2.99 2.52 12.46
C LYS A 67 -1.53 2.03 12.42
N GLN A 68 -1.31 0.84 11.86
CA GLN A 68 0.03 0.29 11.72
C GLN A 68 0.92 1.14 10.82
N ALA A 69 0.35 1.66 9.74
CA ALA A 69 1.06 2.53 8.81
C ALA A 69 1.52 3.83 9.49
N LEU A 70 0.66 4.45 10.29
CA LEU A 70 1.01 5.67 11.02
C LEU A 70 2.14 5.44 12.01
N LEU A 71 2.12 4.30 12.71
CA LEU A 71 3.23 3.91 13.59
C LEU A 71 4.52 3.73 12.79
N GLY A 72 4.44 3.05 11.66
CA GLY A 72 5.60 2.84 10.78
C GLY A 72 6.17 4.14 10.23
N ILE A 73 5.33 5.10 9.89
CA ILE A 73 5.77 6.43 9.46
C ILE A 73 6.50 7.14 10.60
N GLN A 74 5.95 7.08 11.80
CA GLN A 74 6.56 7.70 12.98
C GLN A 74 7.91 7.08 13.30
N GLU A 75 8.01 5.76 13.21
CA GLU A 75 9.24 5.02 13.49
C GLU A 75 10.20 4.96 12.29
N GLN A 76 9.75 5.39 11.11
CA GLN A 76 10.51 5.35 9.86
C GLN A 76 10.97 3.95 9.51
N THR A 77 10.05 2.98 9.62
CA THR A 77 10.35 1.56 9.39
C THR A 77 9.39 0.96 8.38
N SER A 78 9.92 -0.02 7.64
CA SER A 78 9.14 -0.90 6.76
C SER A 78 9.04 -2.27 7.41
N PHE A 79 7.92 -2.97 7.19
CA PHE A 79 7.69 -4.26 7.86
C PHE A 79 6.61 -5.07 7.14
N LEU A 80 6.59 -6.37 7.42
CA LEU A 80 5.50 -7.28 7.03
C LEU A 80 4.57 -7.49 8.21
N LYS A 81 3.28 -7.63 7.94
CA LYS A 81 2.30 -7.93 8.97
C LYS A 81 1.20 -8.84 8.44
N ASP A 82 0.82 -9.81 9.26
CA ASP A 82 -0.29 -10.71 8.98
C ASP A 82 -1.57 -10.18 9.63
N PHE A 83 -2.67 -10.29 8.89
CA PHE A 83 -4.01 -9.96 9.38
C PHE A 83 -4.90 -11.18 9.22
N VAL A 84 -5.59 -11.54 10.28
CA VAL A 84 -6.57 -12.60 10.27
C VAL A 84 -7.95 -11.96 10.34
N LEU A 85 -8.78 -12.22 9.34
CA LEU A 85 -10.15 -11.75 9.30
C LEU A 85 -11.02 -12.65 10.16
N ARG A 86 -11.58 -12.09 11.23
CA ARG A 86 -12.45 -12.82 12.14
C ARG A 86 -13.88 -12.82 11.59
N PRO A 87 -14.74 -13.75 12.04
CA PRO A 87 -16.13 -13.77 11.59
C PRO A 87 -16.87 -12.44 11.77
N ASN A 88 -16.59 -11.70 12.83
CA ASN A 88 -17.22 -10.39 13.07
C ASN A 88 -16.76 -9.36 12.05
N ASP A 89 -15.47 -9.35 11.72
CA ASP A 89 -14.92 -8.47 10.69
C ASP A 89 -15.50 -8.84 9.32
N ALA A 90 -15.60 -10.14 9.07
CA ALA A 90 -16.19 -10.66 7.84
C ALA A 90 -17.67 -10.28 7.72
N ALA A 91 -18.42 -10.27 8.81
CA ALA A 91 -19.82 -9.87 8.82
C ALA A 91 -19.98 -8.40 8.42
N ASP A 92 -19.13 -7.53 8.91
CA ASP A 92 -19.13 -6.11 8.55
C ASP A 92 -18.84 -5.88 7.08
N LEU A 93 -18.09 -6.79 6.47
CA LEU A 93 -17.75 -6.75 5.05
C LEU A 93 -18.70 -7.58 4.19
N GLY A 94 -19.72 -8.19 4.79
CA GLY A 94 -20.64 -9.09 4.08
C GLY A 94 -20.05 -10.46 3.78
N MET A 95 -19.00 -10.87 4.47
CA MET A 95 -18.32 -12.15 4.27
C MET A 95 -18.85 -13.19 5.25
N VAL A 96 -18.86 -14.46 4.83
CA VAL A 96 -19.39 -15.57 5.63
C VAL A 96 -18.31 -16.17 6.54
N CYS A 97 -17.06 -16.15 6.12
CA CYS A 97 -15.95 -16.70 6.90
C CYS A 97 -14.72 -15.83 6.75
N GLY A 98 -13.84 -15.93 7.72
CA GLY A 98 -12.61 -15.17 7.73
C GLY A 98 -11.59 -15.66 6.72
N GLY A 99 -10.76 -14.76 6.28
CA GLY A 99 -9.58 -15.06 5.49
C GLY A 99 -8.34 -14.58 6.21
N GLN A 100 -7.23 -14.66 5.52
CA GLN A 100 -5.95 -14.19 6.02
C GLN A 100 -5.23 -13.43 4.93
N ILE A 101 -4.59 -12.33 5.28
CA ILE A 101 -3.70 -11.62 4.36
C ILE A 101 -2.39 -11.33 5.05
N THR A 102 -1.34 -11.24 4.24
CA THR A 102 -0.06 -10.67 4.63
C THR A 102 0.15 -9.41 3.83
N ALA A 103 0.49 -8.33 4.48
CA ALA A 103 0.74 -7.05 3.82
C ALA A 103 2.15 -6.56 4.12
N TYR A 104 2.79 -6.00 3.10
CA TYR A 104 4.06 -5.29 3.24
C TYR A 104 3.78 -3.81 3.40
N PHE A 105 4.33 -3.23 4.47
CA PHE A 105 4.25 -1.82 4.78
C PHE A 105 5.60 -1.19 4.42
N GLN A 106 5.61 -0.45 3.33
CA GLN A 106 6.83 0.19 2.83
C GLN A 106 6.81 1.65 3.24
N TYR A 107 7.74 2.01 4.10
CA TYR A 107 7.94 3.41 4.48
C TYR A 107 8.60 4.17 3.33
N VAL A 108 8.03 5.30 2.96
CA VAL A 108 8.56 6.17 1.91
C VAL A 108 8.86 7.53 2.52
N SER A 109 10.15 7.82 2.67
CA SER A 109 10.62 9.12 3.13
C SER A 109 10.60 10.12 1.98
N HIS A 110 10.19 11.34 2.25
CA HIS A 110 10.31 12.43 1.28
C HIS A 110 11.77 12.75 0.95
N GLU A 111 12.71 12.32 1.78
CA GLU A 111 14.15 12.46 1.54
C GLU A 111 14.71 11.39 0.61
N ASN A 112 13.92 10.36 0.28
CA ASN A 112 14.32 9.33 -0.66
C ASN A 112 14.16 9.85 -2.09
N THR A 113 15.08 10.69 -2.52
CA THR A 113 15.03 11.33 -3.83
C THR A 113 15.15 10.35 -4.98
N VAL A 114 15.85 9.24 -4.77
CA VAL A 114 15.97 8.19 -5.78
C VAL A 114 14.59 7.58 -6.09
N PHE A 115 13.84 7.23 -5.05
CA PHE A 115 12.50 6.68 -5.22
C PHE A 115 11.55 7.70 -5.86
N ILE A 116 11.60 8.95 -5.41
CA ILE A 116 10.77 10.03 -5.96
C ILE A 116 11.08 10.27 -7.44
N ASP A 117 12.37 10.27 -7.82
CA ASP A 117 12.78 10.41 -9.20
C ASP A 117 12.33 9.23 -10.06
N GLN A 118 12.35 8.02 -9.51
CA GLN A 118 11.82 6.83 -10.17
C GLN A 118 10.32 6.97 -10.43
N CYS A 119 9.56 7.46 -9.47
CA CYS A 119 8.12 7.72 -9.63
C CYS A 119 7.88 8.78 -10.72
N ARG A 120 8.68 9.84 -10.73
CA ARG A 120 8.57 10.91 -11.72
C ARG A 120 8.83 10.37 -13.13
N SER A 121 9.89 9.60 -13.30
CA SER A 121 10.22 8.98 -14.59
C SER A 121 9.15 8.00 -15.06
N LEU A 122 8.63 7.20 -14.14
CA LEU A 122 7.58 6.23 -14.44
C LEU A 122 6.33 6.95 -14.94
N LEU A 123 5.90 8.00 -14.27
CA LEU A 123 4.72 8.77 -14.66
C LEU A 123 4.92 9.49 -15.99
N ALA A 124 6.10 10.05 -16.22
CA ALA A 124 6.40 10.76 -17.47
C ALA A 124 6.34 9.82 -18.70
N ASN A 125 6.60 8.54 -18.50
CA ASN A 125 6.63 7.55 -19.58
C ASN A 125 5.46 6.57 -19.52
N TRP A 126 4.44 6.85 -18.70
CA TRP A 126 3.37 5.89 -18.42
C TRP A 126 2.65 5.39 -19.67
N ASP A 127 2.26 6.30 -20.54
CA ASP A 127 1.50 5.97 -21.75
C ASP A 127 2.34 5.26 -22.81
N GLN A 128 3.67 5.33 -22.72
CA GLN A 128 4.59 4.71 -23.64
C GLN A 128 5.08 3.35 -23.15
N ALA A 129 4.86 3.02 -21.90
CA ALA A 129 5.28 1.76 -21.31
C ALA A 129 4.38 0.63 -21.80
N LYS A 130 4.97 -0.34 -22.50
CA LYS A 130 4.24 -1.55 -22.94
C LYS A 130 4.10 -2.55 -21.81
N GLN A 131 4.97 -2.48 -20.83
CA GLN A 131 5.00 -3.41 -19.71
C GLN A 131 5.66 -2.71 -18.53
N LEU A 132 4.97 -2.76 -17.37
CA LEU A 132 5.46 -2.18 -16.13
C LEU A 132 5.72 -3.29 -15.12
N TRP A 133 6.82 -3.17 -14.40
CA TRP A 133 7.19 -4.07 -13.32
C TRP A 133 7.39 -3.26 -12.06
N LEU A 134 6.76 -3.69 -10.98
CA LEU A 134 7.01 -3.17 -9.65
C LEU A 134 7.63 -4.28 -8.83
N LEU A 135 8.87 -4.07 -8.40
CA LEU A 135 9.59 -5.01 -7.57
C LEU A 135 9.58 -4.51 -6.13
N LEU A 136 9.19 -5.40 -5.22
CA LEU A 136 9.28 -5.17 -3.79
C LEU A 136 10.37 -6.08 -3.24
N ASP A 137 11.36 -5.50 -2.60
CA ASP A 137 12.38 -6.26 -1.90
C ASP A 137 11.93 -6.49 -0.46
N LEU A 138 11.54 -7.70 -0.16
CA LEU A 138 11.04 -8.11 1.14
C LEU A 138 12.12 -8.76 2.01
N THR A 139 13.35 -8.88 1.50
CA THR A 139 14.43 -9.60 2.17
C THR A 139 15.28 -8.70 3.03
N GLU A 140 15.31 -7.42 2.76
CA GLU A 140 16.04 -6.44 3.55
C GLU A 140 15.08 -5.52 4.30
N GLU A 141 15.43 -5.23 5.53
CA GLU A 141 14.78 -4.15 6.25
C GLU A 141 15.19 -2.87 5.53
N SER A 142 14.29 -2.31 4.76
CA SER A 142 14.57 -1.07 4.07
C SER A 142 14.65 0.05 5.09
N ASN A 143 15.83 0.51 5.30
CA ASN A 143 16.10 1.67 6.13
C ASN A 143 15.80 2.97 5.37
#